data_e849597c3db1a26e2258ce1af80d9999
#
_entry.id   e849597c3db1a26e2258ce1af80d9999
#
_cell.length_a   1.000
_cell.length_b   1.000
_cell.length_c   1.000
_cell.angle_alpha   90.00
_cell.angle_beta   90.00
_cell.angle_gamma   90.00
#
_symmetry.space_group_name_H-M   'P 1'
#
loop_
_entity.id
_entity.type
_entity.pdbx_description
1 polymer ?
#
loop_
_entity_poly.entity_id
_entity_poly.type
_entity_poly.pdbx_seq_one_letter_code
_entity_poly.pdbx_strand_id
1 'polypeptide(L)'
;MKPIHLILIGALSTTLTATVAAEVDHPLVVRGAAILACTNADSGSPAPSEIWVAINRKSKKGGVFLSTTLKWQIGFNVDIDPRNYTLEHPVEEPLSINRSELTVRWRSSSFVCGLSSTTQIDRWIAENVAAPLI
;
A
#
# COMPACT_ATOMS: atom_id res chain seq x y z
N MET A 1 3.10 -27.88 41.70
CA MET A 1 3.08 -27.59 40.98
C MET A 1 3.21 -27.00 40.24
N LYS A 2 3.33 -26.98 40.10
CA LYS A 2 3.38 -26.54 39.20
C LYS A 2 3.38 -25.94 38.29
N PRO A 3 3.49 -25.81 38.31
CA PRO A 3 3.43 -25.32 37.25
C PRO A 3 3.70 -24.75 36.54
N ILE A 4 3.78 -24.89 36.52
CA ILE A 4 3.89 -24.45 35.63
C ILE A 4 4.19 -24.12 34.81
N HIS A 5 4.33 -24.34 34.80
CA HIS A 5 4.49 -24.00 33.75
C HIS A 5 4.41 -23.70 32.86
N LEU A 6 4.36 -23.87 33.09
CA LEU A 6 4.19 -23.61 32.08
C LEU A 6 4.19 -22.87 31.40
N ILE A 7 4.13 -22.88 31.68
CA ILE A 7 4.01 -22.26 30.86
C ILE A 7 4.40 -21.69 30.16
N LEU A 8 4.75 -21.90 30.19
CA LEU A 8 5.08 -21.36 29.28
C LEU A 8 5.11 -21.18 28.36
N ILE A 9 5.12 -21.63 28.56
CA ILE A 9 5.09 -21.43 27.51
C ILE A 9 4.75 -20.93 26.82
N GLY A 10 4.58 -21.02 27.06
CA GLY A 10 4.10 -20.46 26.16
C GLY A 10 4.35 -19.75 25.72
N ALA A 11 4.57 -19.68 25.80
CA ALA A 11 4.71 -18.96 25.11
C ALA A 11 5.34 -18.91 24.29
N LEU A 12 5.66 -19.29 24.12
CA LEU A 12 6.08 -19.13 23.11
C LEU A 12 5.85 -19.08 22.16
N SER A 13 5.74 -19.50 22.24
CA SER A 13 5.47 -19.43 21.21
C SER A 13 5.18 -18.85 20.57
N THR A 14 5.04 -18.75 20.46
CA THR A 14 4.68 -18.20 19.70
C THR A 14 4.94 -17.53 19.12
N THR A 15 5.16 -17.37 19.04
CA THR A 15 5.31 -16.70 18.34
C THR A 15 5.83 -16.65 17.50
N LEU A 16 6.25 -16.85 17.26
CA LEU A 16 6.71 -16.66 16.40
C LEU A 16 6.47 -16.62 15.42
N THR A 17 6.31 -16.75 15.13
CA THR A 17 6.04 -16.67 14.25
C THR A 17 6.09 -15.92 13.59
N ALA A 18 6.19 -15.55 13.57
CA ALA A 18 6.09 -14.73 13.05
C ALA A 18 6.75 -14.46 12.04
N THR A 19 7.02 -14.46 11.55
CA THR A 19 7.57 -14.23 10.71
C THR A 19 7.42 -13.64 9.87
N VAL A 20 7.44 -13.18 9.57
CA VAL A 20 7.33 -12.59 9.01
C VAL A 20 7.99 -12.17 8.00
N ALA A 21 7.88 -12.54 7.31
CA ALA A 21 8.61 -12.46 6.25
C ALA A 21 8.38 -11.36 5.36
N ALA A 22 7.30 -11.00 5.06
CA ALA A 22 7.05 -10.04 4.03
C ALA A 22 6.82 -8.68 4.63
N GLU A 23 7.77 -8.24 5.38
CA GLU A 23 7.65 -6.94 5.98
C GLU A 23 8.04 -5.87 4.99
N VAL A 24 7.17 -4.88 4.78
CA VAL A 24 7.42 -3.78 3.87
C VAL A 24 7.78 -2.55 4.67
N ASP A 25 8.82 -1.89 4.21
CA ASP A 25 9.23 -0.64 4.80
C ASP A 25 8.36 0.48 4.23
N HIS A 26 7.54 1.08 5.09
CA HIS A 26 6.69 2.20 4.69
C HIS A 26 7.43 3.50 4.95
N PRO A 27 7.74 4.28 3.90
CA PRO A 27 8.48 5.53 4.06
C PRO A 27 7.74 6.53 4.95
N LEU A 28 8.48 7.45 5.52
CA LEU A 28 7.92 8.43 6.42
C LEU A 28 6.79 9.24 5.77
N VAL A 29 6.93 9.56 4.48
CA VAL A 29 5.93 10.36 3.77
C VAL A 29 4.59 9.63 3.71
N VAL A 30 4.61 8.30 3.80
CA VAL A 30 3.40 7.47 3.73
C VAL A 30 2.73 7.35 5.08
N ARG A 31 3.51 7.46 6.15
CA ARG A 31 2.97 7.36 7.51
C ARG A 31 2.12 8.60 7.79
N GLY A 32 0.89 8.39 8.18
CA GLY A 32 -0.04 9.49 8.40
C GLY A 32 -0.67 10.05 7.14
N ALA A 33 -0.35 9.48 5.98
CA ALA A 33 -0.98 9.87 4.73
C ALA A 33 -2.33 9.17 4.59
N ALA A 34 -3.17 9.74 3.73
CA ALA A 34 -4.37 9.03 3.28
C ALA A 34 -3.93 7.96 2.29
N ILE A 35 -4.43 6.75 2.46
CA ILE A 35 -4.07 5.63 1.60
C ILE A 35 -5.32 5.17 0.86
N LEU A 36 -5.17 4.98 -0.44
CA LEU A 36 -6.21 4.39 -1.29
C LEU A 36 -5.74 3.05 -1.81
N ALA A 37 -6.59 2.04 -1.70
CA ALA A 37 -6.35 0.76 -2.34
C ALA A 37 -7.10 0.77 -3.66
N CYS A 38 -6.41 0.52 -4.75
CA CYS A 38 -6.95 0.70 -6.09
C CYS A 38 -6.83 -0.56 -6.91
N THR A 39 -7.92 -0.92 -7.59
CA THR A 39 -7.98 -2.08 -8.47
C THR A 39 -8.12 -1.61 -9.90
N ASN A 40 -7.29 -2.15 -10.79
CA ASN A 40 -7.33 -1.80 -12.20
C ASN A 40 -8.63 -2.27 -12.81
N ALA A 41 -9.38 -1.34 -13.40
CA ALA A 41 -10.65 -1.64 -14.04
C ALA A 41 -10.48 -1.98 -15.52
N ASP A 42 -9.30 -1.78 -16.09
CA ASP A 42 -9.06 -2.00 -17.51
C ASP A 42 -8.44 -3.36 -17.74
N SER A 43 -9.21 -4.25 -18.31
CA SER A 43 -8.75 -5.58 -18.65
C SER A 43 -7.68 -5.49 -19.75
N GLY A 44 -6.60 -6.26 -19.58
CA GLY A 44 -5.55 -6.31 -20.59
C GLY A 44 -4.59 -5.13 -20.57
N SER A 45 -4.74 -4.24 -19.61
CA SER A 45 -3.82 -3.12 -19.45
C SER A 45 -2.45 -3.61 -18.97
N PRO A 46 -1.36 -2.96 -19.39
CA PRO A 46 -0.02 -3.30 -18.89
C PRO A 46 0.22 -2.80 -17.46
N ALA A 47 -0.65 -1.96 -16.93
CA ALA A 47 -0.50 -1.46 -15.57
C ALA A 47 -0.80 -2.58 -14.57
N PRO A 48 -0.25 -2.51 -13.36
CA PRO A 48 -0.52 -3.51 -12.33
C PRO A 48 -2.00 -3.63 -12.04
N SER A 49 -2.41 -4.82 -11.61
CA SER A 49 -3.80 -5.05 -11.27
C SER A 49 -4.21 -4.33 -9.99
N GLU A 50 -3.27 -4.13 -9.09
CA GLU A 50 -3.54 -3.45 -7.82
C GLU A 50 -2.41 -2.51 -7.47
N ILE A 51 -2.78 -1.33 -6.98
CA ILE A 51 -1.83 -0.35 -6.48
C ILE A 51 -2.42 0.28 -5.23
N TRP A 52 -1.56 0.86 -4.43
CA TRP A 52 -1.99 1.70 -3.31
C TRP A 52 -1.38 3.08 -3.51
N VAL A 53 -2.18 4.10 -3.27
CA VAL A 53 -1.76 5.48 -3.48
C VAL A 53 -1.78 6.19 -2.14
N ALA A 54 -0.67 6.82 -1.79
CA ALA A 54 -0.57 7.59 -0.57
C ALA A 54 -0.58 9.07 -0.90
N ILE A 55 -1.40 9.83 -0.19
CA ILE A 55 -1.49 11.26 -0.36
C ILE A 55 -1.29 11.91 1.01
N ASN A 56 -0.16 12.56 1.18
CA ASN A 56 0.10 13.32 2.39
C ASN A 56 -0.24 14.78 2.11
N ARG A 57 -1.43 15.19 2.55
CA ARG A 57 -1.92 16.54 2.25
C ARG A 57 -1.12 17.60 2.95
N LYS A 58 -0.56 17.28 4.10
CA LYS A 58 0.18 18.24 4.89
C LYS A 58 1.49 18.61 4.22
N SER A 59 2.23 17.60 3.76
CA SER A 59 3.51 17.84 3.11
C SER A 59 3.37 18.02 1.59
N LYS A 60 2.19 17.71 1.04
CA LYS A 60 1.92 17.71 -0.39
C LYS A 60 2.84 16.76 -1.12
N LYS A 61 3.08 15.61 -0.53
CA LYS A 61 3.89 14.54 -1.10
C LYS A 61 3.06 13.28 -1.19
N GLY A 62 3.42 12.42 -2.11
CA GLY A 62 2.70 11.17 -2.28
C GLY A 62 3.59 10.07 -2.77
N GLY A 63 2.99 8.89 -2.87
CA GLY A 63 3.68 7.71 -3.34
C GLY A 63 2.70 6.69 -3.88
N VAL A 64 3.24 5.72 -4.60
CA VAL A 64 2.47 4.63 -5.19
C VAL A 64 3.15 3.32 -4.82
N PHE A 65 2.40 2.41 -4.22
CA PHE A 65 2.88 1.07 -3.90
C PHE A 65 2.38 0.12 -4.97
N LEU A 66 3.28 -0.63 -5.57
CA LEU A 66 2.94 -1.53 -6.67
C LEU A 66 2.87 -2.96 -6.17
N SER A 67 1.77 -3.64 -6.50
CA SER A 67 1.61 -5.05 -6.13
C SER A 67 2.63 -5.95 -6.83
N THR A 68 3.17 -5.49 -7.95
CA THR A 68 4.13 -6.28 -8.73
C THR A 68 5.54 -6.23 -8.18
N THR A 69 5.93 -5.14 -7.56
CA THR A 69 7.30 -4.97 -7.04
C THR A 69 7.36 -4.98 -5.53
N LEU A 70 6.23 -4.78 -4.87
CA LEU A 70 6.12 -4.69 -3.42
C LEU A 70 6.97 -3.55 -2.85
N LYS A 71 7.05 -2.46 -3.60
CA LYS A 71 7.84 -1.30 -3.20
C LYS A 71 7.05 -0.03 -3.42
N TRP A 72 7.34 0.96 -2.61
CA TRP A 72 6.82 2.31 -2.78
C TRP A 72 7.64 3.06 -3.79
N GLN A 73 6.98 3.66 -4.76
CA GLN A 73 7.58 4.70 -5.59
C GLN A 73 7.21 6.02 -4.93
N ILE A 74 8.21 6.76 -4.47
CA ILE A 74 8.00 8.02 -3.77
C ILE A 74 8.55 9.16 -4.63
N GLY A 75 8.43 10.38 -4.13
CA GLY A 75 8.93 11.53 -4.88
C GLY A 75 7.86 12.22 -5.69
N PHE A 76 6.60 11.83 -5.49
CA PHE A 76 5.49 12.54 -6.13
C PHE A 76 5.15 13.79 -5.36
N ASN A 77 4.87 14.86 -6.09
CA ASN A 77 4.33 16.09 -5.52
C ASN A 77 2.84 16.11 -5.77
N VAL A 78 2.08 16.50 -4.77
CA VAL A 78 0.62 16.50 -4.83
C VAL A 78 0.13 17.90 -5.09
N ASP A 79 -0.59 18.07 -6.19
CA ASP A 79 -1.31 19.29 -6.49
C ASP A 79 -2.77 19.07 -6.11
N ILE A 80 -3.31 19.93 -5.27
CA ILE A 80 -4.62 19.76 -4.67
C ILE A 80 -5.58 20.77 -5.28
N ASP A 81 -6.65 20.28 -5.91
CA ASP A 81 -7.75 21.16 -6.28
C ASP A 81 -9.06 20.55 -5.78
N PRO A 82 -10.20 21.29 -5.86
CA PRO A 82 -11.44 20.80 -5.26
C PRO A 82 -11.93 19.47 -5.81
N ARG A 83 -11.60 19.14 -7.05
CA ARG A 83 -12.11 17.92 -7.69
C ARG A 83 -11.09 16.81 -7.75
N ASN A 84 -9.80 17.15 -7.83
CA ASN A 84 -8.79 16.18 -8.11
C ASN A 84 -7.55 16.40 -7.26
N TYR A 85 -6.85 15.31 -7.02
CA TYR A 85 -5.43 15.37 -6.66
C TYR A 85 -4.66 14.95 -7.89
N THR A 86 -3.58 15.66 -8.18
CA THR A 86 -2.65 15.26 -9.22
C THR A 86 -1.30 15.01 -8.58
N LEU A 87 -0.78 13.82 -8.80
CA LEU A 87 0.54 13.44 -8.29
C LEU A 87 1.52 13.51 -9.46
N GLU A 88 2.53 14.36 -9.34
CA GLU A 88 3.51 14.58 -10.39
C GLU A 88 4.89 14.15 -9.94
N HIS A 89 5.62 13.56 -10.85
CA HIS A 89 6.94 13.00 -10.59
C HIS A 89 7.87 13.41 -11.74
N PRO A 90 9.15 13.68 -11.47
CA PRO A 90 10.08 14.06 -12.56
C PRO A 90 10.27 12.99 -13.62
N VAL A 91 10.09 11.72 -13.27
CA VAL A 91 10.37 10.60 -14.16
C VAL A 91 9.12 9.78 -14.45
N GLU A 92 8.32 9.49 -13.41
CA GLU A 92 7.14 8.65 -13.56
C GLU A 92 5.98 9.43 -14.16
N GLU A 93 5.05 8.70 -14.77
CA GLU A 93 3.85 9.33 -15.31
C GLU A 93 3.01 9.93 -14.19
N PRO A 94 2.35 11.05 -14.46
CA PRO A 94 1.48 11.65 -13.46
C PRO A 94 0.27 10.78 -13.21
N LEU A 95 -0.28 10.93 -12.03
CA LEU A 95 -1.42 10.16 -11.57
C LEU A 95 -2.50 11.14 -11.14
N SER A 96 -3.72 10.91 -11.60
CA SER A 96 -4.84 11.79 -11.29
C SER A 96 -5.89 11.04 -10.48
N ILE A 97 -6.37 11.66 -9.42
CA ILE A 97 -7.35 11.07 -8.52
C ILE A 97 -8.59 11.93 -8.49
N ASN A 98 -9.74 11.35 -8.82
CA ASN A 98 -11.01 12.02 -8.63
C ASN A 98 -11.41 11.89 -7.18
N ARG A 99 -11.53 13.03 -6.48
CA ARG A 99 -11.71 13.03 -5.05
C ARG A 99 -13.08 12.56 -4.58
N SER A 100 -14.09 12.74 -5.41
CA SER A 100 -15.46 12.37 -5.03
C SER A 100 -15.76 10.92 -5.38
N GLU A 101 -15.21 10.43 -6.47
CA GLU A 101 -15.48 9.06 -6.93
C GLU A 101 -14.42 8.07 -6.45
N LEU A 102 -13.28 8.57 -6.02
CA LEU A 102 -12.13 7.75 -5.64
C LEU A 102 -11.69 6.85 -6.78
N THR A 103 -11.58 7.45 -7.97
CA THR A 103 -11.04 6.77 -9.13
C THR A 103 -9.69 7.37 -9.46
N VAL A 104 -8.81 6.55 -10.01
CA VAL A 104 -7.44 6.95 -10.34
C VAL A 104 -7.19 6.66 -11.79
N ARG A 105 -6.53 7.59 -12.47
CA ARG A 105 -6.03 7.36 -13.82
C ARG A 105 -4.52 7.40 -13.79
N TRP A 106 -3.91 6.35 -14.30
CA TRP A 106 -2.46 6.20 -14.28
C TRP A 106 -2.05 5.18 -15.34
N ARG A 107 -0.98 5.48 -16.07
CA ARG A 107 -0.45 4.59 -17.12
C ARG A 107 -1.55 4.13 -18.07
N SER A 108 -2.36 5.08 -18.51
CA SER A 108 -3.46 4.84 -19.43
C SER A 108 -4.50 3.85 -18.92
N SER A 109 -4.54 3.64 -17.61
CA SER A 109 -5.52 2.75 -16.98
C SER A 109 -6.37 3.52 -15.98
N SER A 110 -7.58 3.02 -15.78
CA SER A 110 -8.48 3.51 -14.75
C SER A 110 -8.54 2.53 -13.62
N PHE A 111 -8.50 3.05 -12.41
CA PHE A 111 -8.55 2.24 -11.19
C PHE A 111 -9.74 2.68 -10.36
N VAL A 112 -10.39 1.72 -9.71
CA VAL A 112 -11.44 1.99 -8.75
C VAL A 112 -10.84 1.80 -7.36
N CYS A 113 -11.01 2.79 -6.50
CA CYS A 113 -10.29 2.83 -5.24
C CYS A 113 -11.22 2.91 -4.05
N GLY A 114 -10.68 2.55 -2.89
CA GLY A 114 -11.33 2.71 -1.62
C GLY A 114 -10.31 3.11 -0.57
N LEU A 115 -10.80 3.62 0.55
CA LEU A 115 -9.92 4.02 1.64
C LEU A 115 -9.22 2.80 2.23
N SER A 116 -7.96 2.97 2.58
CA SER A 116 -7.14 1.87 3.09
C SER A 116 -6.13 2.40 4.10
N SER A 117 -5.12 1.59 4.40
CA SER A 117 -4.08 1.94 5.36
C SER A 117 -2.83 1.12 5.09
N THR A 118 -1.72 1.49 5.72
CA THR A 118 -0.50 0.69 5.62
C THR A 118 -0.69 -0.68 6.25
N THR A 119 -1.52 -0.78 7.28
CA THR A 119 -1.85 -2.08 7.89
C THR A 119 -2.55 -2.99 6.88
N GLN A 120 -3.42 -2.42 6.05
CA GLN A 120 -4.08 -3.20 5.02
C GLN A 120 -3.12 -3.68 3.94
N ILE A 121 -2.14 -2.86 3.61
CA ILE A 121 -1.09 -3.28 2.68
C ILE A 121 -0.33 -4.47 3.24
N ASP A 122 0.06 -4.38 4.50
CA ASP A 122 0.79 -5.47 5.16
C ASP A 122 -0.05 -6.76 5.17
N ARG A 123 -1.34 -6.61 5.41
CA ARG A 123 -2.24 -7.76 5.41
C ARG A 123 -2.36 -8.36 4.02
N TRP A 124 -2.50 -7.51 3.02
CA TRP A 124 -2.60 -7.98 1.63
C TRP A 124 -1.35 -8.78 1.25
N ILE A 125 -0.17 -8.28 1.64
CA ILE A 125 1.08 -8.99 1.36
C ILE A 125 1.08 -10.35 2.04
N ALA A 126 0.66 -10.40 3.31
CA ALA A 126 0.63 -11.65 4.05
C ALA A 126 -0.32 -12.67 3.42
N GLU A 127 -1.40 -12.19 2.80
CA GLU A 127 -2.42 -13.08 2.22
C GLU A 127 -2.12 -13.47 0.78
N ASN A 128 -1.40 -12.62 0.04
CA ASN A 128 -1.25 -12.79 -1.40
C ASN A 128 0.16 -13.12 -1.85
N VAL A 129 1.14 -12.89 -1.00
CA VAL A 129 2.53 -13.20 -1.32
C VAL A 129 2.89 -14.47 -0.56
N ALA A 130 3.07 -15.54 -1.30
CA ALA A 130 3.37 -16.81 -0.68
C ALA A 130 4.71 -16.76 0.01
N ALA A 131 4.75 -17.21 1.26
CA ALA A 131 6.00 -17.35 1.97
C ALA A 131 6.81 -18.48 1.33
N PRO A 132 8.13 -18.35 1.27
CA PRO A 132 8.95 -19.44 0.76
C PRO A 132 8.75 -20.69 1.61
N LEU A 133 8.69 -21.83 0.98
CA LEU A 133 8.56 -23.10 1.70
C LEU A 133 9.89 -23.59 2.23
N ILE A 134 10.96 -23.09 1.70
CA ILE A 134 12.31 -23.46 2.12
C ILE A 134 13.24 -22.27 2.00
#